data_a26306a29039964fb151ae002fcec994
#
_entry.id   a26306a29039964fb151ae002fcec994
#
_cell.length_a   1.000
_cell.length_b   1.000
_cell.length_c   1.000
_cell.angle_alpha   90.00
_cell.angle_beta   90.00
_cell.angle_gamma   90.00
#
_symmetry.space_group_name_H-M   'P 1'
#
loop_
_entity.id
_entity.type
_entity.pdbx_description
1 polymer ?
#
loop_
_entity_poly.entity_id
_entity_poly.type
_entity_poly.pdbx_seq_one_letter_code
_entity_poly.pdbx_strand_id
1 'polypeptide(L)'
;MKLSTKQAIQASFRTLLMAKSLDKITVRDIVEDCGLTRNTFYYHYEDIYDLFDDYLDTKIAEAWKELPEGCAWDQALLRLIESILETPRMGRHIFYSRKQDSLRQYLNKLLMRILEGHADVIGSRDVSAEDRRLICDASCHALYGMLEQWITSPDAAMLHGNLQRLLQCFHGAIESAFAHCASHPRSKEDLL
;
A
#
# COMPACT_ATOMS: atom_id res chain seq x y z
N MET A 1 6.03 28.65 3.94
CA MET A 1 4.57 28.38 3.87
C MET A 1 4.13 27.82 5.22
N LYS A 2 3.10 28.42 5.85
CA LYS A 2 2.64 27.95 7.17
C LYS A 2 1.82 26.68 6.97
N LEU A 3 2.21 25.57 7.61
CA LEU A 3 1.45 24.32 7.56
C LEU A 3 0.04 24.53 8.13
N SER A 4 -0.96 23.86 7.55
CA SER A 4 -2.28 23.79 8.20
C SER A 4 -2.16 22.96 9.48
N THR A 5 -3.11 23.14 10.41
CA THR A 5 -3.15 22.38 11.66
C THR A 5 -3.12 20.87 11.40
N LYS A 6 -3.91 20.41 10.45
CA LYS A 6 -3.96 18.99 10.03
C LYS A 6 -2.60 18.50 9.52
N GLN A 7 -1.93 19.28 8.69
CA GLN A 7 -0.58 18.95 8.19
C GLN A 7 0.47 18.93 9.32
N ALA A 8 0.38 19.82 10.31
CA ALA A 8 1.28 19.81 11.46
C ALA A 8 1.09 18.55 12.30
N ILE A 9 -0.16 18.13 12.56
CA ILE A 9 -0.48 16.89 13.26
C ILE A 9 0.07 15.67 12.50
N GLN A 10 -0.15 15.57 11.19
CA GLN A 10 0.36 14.47 10.37
C GLN A 10 1.90 14.44 10.31
N ALA A 11 2.57 15.58 10.25
CA ALA A 11 4.03 15.66 10.26
C ALA A 11 4.62 15.18 11.60
N SER A 12 4.02 15.59 12.73
CA SER A 12 4.38 15.09 14.06
C SER A 12 4.16 13.57 14.17
N PHE A 13 2.99 13.10 13.72
CA PHE A 13 2.66 11.67 13.71
C PHE A 13 3.69 10.85 12.93
N ARG A 14 4.06 11.30 11.72
CA ARG A 14 5.11 10.66 10.91
C ARG A 14 6.43 10.56 11.66
N THR A 15 6.88 11.65 12.28
CA THR A 15 8.11 11.69 13.06
C THR A 15 8.09 10.68 14.22
N LEU A 16 6.99 10.62 14.94
CA LEU A 16 6.81 9.67 16.05
C LEU A 16 6.73 8.22 15.57
N LEU A 17 6.06 7.97 14.43
CA LEU A 17 5.94 6.64 13.84
C LEU A 17 7.28 6.07 13.34
N MET A 18 8.21 6.93 12.92
CA MET A 18 9.58 6.53 12.63
C MET A 18 10.37 6.13 13.88
N ALA A 19 10.01 6.68 15.06
CA ALA A 19 10.73 6.47 16.30
C ALA A 19 10.19 5.31 17.15
N LYS A 20 8.87 5.12 17.19
CA LYS A 20 8.20 4.13 18.06
C LYS A 20 6.99 3.49 17.40
N SER A 21 6.59 2.30 17.93
CA SER A 21 5.40 1.56 17.47
C SER A 21 4.15 2.43 17.53
N LEU A 22 3.24 2.26 16.55
CA LEU A 22 1.96 2.96 16.46
C LEU A 22 1.15 2.88 17.77
N ASP A 23 1.09 1.70 18.41
CA ASP A 23 0.35 1.50 19.67
C ASP A 23 0.94 2.27 20.87
N LYS A 24 2.17 2.78 20.74
CA LYS A 24 2.84 3.58 21.78
C LYS A 24 2.76 5.09 21.53
N ILE A 25 2.17 5.50 20.42
CA ILE A 25 1.94 6.91 20.10
C ILE A 25 0.66 7.36 20.82
N THR A 26 0.73 8.47 21.52
CA THR A 26 -0.41 9.04 22.23
C THR A 26 -0.75 10.43 21.68
N VAL A 27 -1.99 10.86 21.91
CA VAL A 27 -2.42 12.24 21.58
C VAL A 27 -1.54 13.27 22.26
N ARG A 28 -1.07 12.96 23.48
CA ARG A 28 -0.16 13.83 24.21
C ARG A 28 1.17 14.02 23.47
N ASP A 29 1.77 12.93 22.98
CA ASP A 29 3.02 13.00 22.23
C ASP A 29 2.88 13.91 20.99
N ILE A 30 1.77 13.78 20.25
CA ILE A 30 1.49 14.56 19.05
C ILE A 30 1.38 16.06 19.38
N VAL A 31 0.53 16.41 20.38
CA VAL A 31 0.26 17.83 20.66
C VAL A 31 1.45 18.54 21.30
N GLU A 32 2.26 17.83 22.10
CA GLU A 32 3.52 18.35 22.65
C GLU A 32 4.55 18.59 21.54
N ASP A 33 4.69 17.69 20.57
CA ASP A 33 5.64 17.80 19.46
C ASP A 33 5.27 18.96 18.50
N CYS A 34 3.99 19.14 18.17
CA CYS A 34 3.55 20.20 17.25
C CYS A 34 3.06 21.48 17.93
N GLY A 35 3.16 21.58 19.26
CA GLY A 35 2.79 22.79 20.01
C GLY A 35 1.30 23.13 20.00
N LEU A 36 0.43 22.11 19.91
CA LEU A 36 -1.02 22.24 19.88
C LEU A 36 -1.66 21.82 21.21
N THR A 37 -2.98 22.01 21.31
CA THR A 37 -3.77 21.53 22.46
C THR A 37 -4.46 20.21 22.13
N ARG A 38 -4.84 19.43 23.15
CA ARG A 38 -5.66 18.22 22.97
C ARG A 38 -7.00 18.53 22.30
N ASN A 39 -7.63 19.66 22.64
CA ASN A 39 -8.90 20.08 22.01
C ASN A 39 -8.72 20.32 20.52
N THR A 40 -7.58 20.89 20.11
CA THR A 40 -7.25 21.08 18.69
C THR A 40 -7.07 19.73 17.97
N PHE A 41 -6.47 18.75 18.61
CA PHE A 41 -6.36 17.40 18.06
C PHE A 41 -7.75 16.79 17.87
N TYR A 42 -8.59 16.78 18.92
CA TYR A 42 -9.93 16.15 18.89
C TYR A 42 -10.93 16.90 17.99
N TYR A 43 -10.63 18.11 17.56
CA TYR A 43 -11.38 18.79 16.50
C TYR A 43 -11.17 18.15 15.13
N HIS A 44 -10.01 17.51 14.90
CA HIS A 44 -9.64 16.91 13.61
C HIS A 44 -9.75 15.39 13.58
N TYR A 45 -9.53 14.72 14.70
CA TYR A 45 -9.41 13.25 14.79
C TYR A 45 -10.03 12.74 16.09
N GLU A 46 -10.71 11.61 16.01
CA GLU A 46 -11.29 10.94 17.17
C GLU A 46 -10.20 10.32 18.07
N ASP A 47 -9.20 9.69 17.46
CA ASP A 47 -8.07 9.07 18.14
C ASP A 47 -6.82 8.97 17.24
N ILE A 48 -5.78 8.28 17.72
CA ILE A 48 -4.54 8.04 16.96
C ILE A 48 -4.79 7.13 15.75
N TYR A 49 -5.76 6.26 15.80
CA TYR A 49 -6.04 5.33 14.71
C TYR A 49 -6.83 6.00 13.57
N ASP A 50 -7.69 6.96 13.89
CA ASP A 50 -8.33 7.83 12.89
C ASP A 50 -7.29 8.73 12.19
N LEU A 51 -6.35 9.30 12.95
CA LEU A 51 -5.21 10.01 12.38
C LEU A 51 -4.35 9.10 11.48
N PHE A 52 -4.13 7.84 11.88
CA PHE A 52 -3.36 6.88 11.08
C PHE A 52 -4.05 6.57 9.74
N ASP A 53 -5.35 6.34 9.76
CA ASP A 53 -6.14 6.04 8.56
C ASP A 53 -6.09 7.24 7.58
N ASP A 54 -6.29 8.48 8.06
CA ASP A 54 -6.17 9.70 7.26
C ASP A 54 -4.74 9.96 6.75
N TYR A 55 -3.73 9.62 7.55
CA TYR A 55 -2.33 9.70 7.13
C TYR A 55 -2.04 8.77 5.95
N LEU A 56 -2.50 7.52 6.00
CA LEU A 56 -2.35 6.56 4.90
C LEU A 56 -3.08 7.03 3.64
N ASP A 57 -4.32 7.50 3.77
CA ASP A 57 -5.09 8.05 2.63
C ASP A 57 -4.36 9.22 1.97
N THR A 58 -3.80 10.12 2.77
CA THR A 58 -3.03 11.26 2.29
C THR A 58 -1.78 10.78 1.54
N LYS A 59 -1.03 9.83 2.10
CA LYS A 59 0.19 9.29 1.49
C LYS A 59 -0.08 8.58 0.17
N ILE A 60 -1.14 7.79 0.10
CA ILE A 60 -1.57 7.14 -1.13
C ILE A 60 -1.96 8.18 -2.19
N ALA A 61 -2.73 9.20 -1.81
CA ALA A 61 -3.15 10.24 -2.74
C ALA A 61 -1.96 11.07 -3.27
N GLU A 62 -0.98 11.37 -2.42
CA GLU A 62 0.27 12.04 -2.82
C GLU A 62 1.05 11.18 -3.80
N ALA A 63 1.29 9.92 -3.46
CA ALA A 63 2.06 9.00 -4.28
C ALA A 63 1.41 8.74 -5.66
N TRP A 64 0.07 8.65 -5.73
CA TRP A 64 -0.63 8.56 -7.01
C TRP A 64 -0.43 9.76 -7.93
N LYS A 65 -0.35 10.98 -7.35
CA LYS A 65 -0.12 12.21 -8.13
C LYS A 65 1.29 12.29 -8.71
N GLU A 66 2.24 11.64 -8.06
CA GLU A 66 3.65 11.64 -8.46
C GLU A 66 3.98 10.54 -9.49
N LEU A 67 3.05 9.62 -9.75
CA LEU A 67 3.26 8.57 -10.75
C LEU A 67 3.26 9.16 -12.16
N PRO A 68 4.28 8.87 -13.00
CA PRO A 68 4.28 9.25 -14.40
C PRO A 68 3.11 8.59 -15.15
N GLU A 69 2.55 9.31 -16.13
CA GLU A 69 1.59 8.72 -17.06
C GLU A 69 2.22 7.53 -17.80
N GLY A 70 1.49 6.42 -17.90
CA GLY A 70 1.99 5.20 -18.54
C GLY A 70 3.05 4.42 -17.74
N CYS A 71 3.26 4.76 -16.48
CA CYS A 71 4.16 4.01 -15.61
C CYS A 71 3.75 2.53 -15.55
N ALA A 72 4.71 1.62 -15.75
CA ALA A 72 4.45 0.19 -15.61
C ALA A 72 4.00 -0.13 -14.16
N TRP A 73 3.09 -1.08 -14.02
CA TRP A 73 2.45 -1.38 -12.73
C TRP A 73 3.44 -1.77 -11.63
N ASP A 74 4.50 -2.50 -11.96
CA ASP A 74 5.57 -2.92 -11.07
C ASP A 74 6.38 -1.72 -10.54
N GLN A 75 6.67 -0.75 -11.41
CA GLN A 75 7.33 0.50 -11.02
C GLN A 75 6.40 1.39 -10.20
N ALA A 76 5.11 1.46 -10.57
CA ALA A 76 4.12 2.19 -9.81
C ALA A 76 4.00 1.62 -8.39
N LEU A 77 3.92 0.30 -8.26
CA LEU A 77 3.85 -0.40 -6.98
C LEU A 77 5.09 -0.13 -6.12
N LEU A 78 6.29 -0.25 -6.71
CA LEU A 78 7.54 -0.01 -5.97
C LEU A 78 7.58 1.42 -5.40
N ARG A 79 7.28 2.42 -6.22
CA ARG A 79 7.25 3.83 -5.78
C ARG A 79 6.21 4.09 -4.69
N LEU A 80 5.03 3.49 -4.80
CA LEU A 80 3.98 3.63 -3.80
C LEU A 80 4.38 3.00 -2.47
N ILE A 81 4.99 1.82 -2.50
CA ILE A 81 5.52 1.15 -1.30
C ILE A 81 6.61 2.01 -0.64
N GLU A 82 7.56 2.52 -1.41
CA GLU A 82 8.63 3.39 -0.93
C GLU A 82 8.09 4.68 -0.32
N SER A 83 7.06 5.28 -0.91
CA SER A 83 6.43 6.50 -0.40
C SER A 83 5.66 6.27 0.90
N ILE A 84 4.96 5.14 1.04
CA ILE A 84 4.16 4.82 2.23
C ILE A 84 5.04 4.32 3.38
N LEU A 85 6.00 3.47 3.06
CA LEU A 85 6.88 2.81 4.03
C LEU A 85 8.28 3.40 4.00
N GLU A 86 8.42 4.70 4.02
CA GLU A 86 9.69 5.46 3.92
C GLU A 86 10.93 4.74 4.48
N THR A 87 10.73 3.89 5.49
CA THR A 87 11.75 2.98 6.02
C THR A 87 11.12 1.64 6.44
N PRO A 88 11.86 0.52 6.34
CA PRO A 88 11.39 -0.77 6.86
C PRO A 88 11.07 -0.75 8.35
N ARG A 89 11.73 0.15 9.12
CA ARG A 89 11.46 0.34 10.54
C ARG A 89 10.06 0.89 10.77
N MET A 90 9.64 1.88 9.99
CA MET A 90 8.29 2.44 10.03
C MET A 90 7.26 1.37 9.68
N GLY A 91 7.50 0.61 8.60
CA GLY A 91 6.65 -0.51 8.22
C GLY A 91 6.45 -1.51 9.37
N ARG A 92 7.54 -1.91 10.05
CA ARG A 92 7.44 -2.78 11.23
C ARG A 92 6.64 -2.17 12.39
N HIS A 93 6.79 -0.87 12.65
CA HIS A 93 6.05 -0.19 13.70
C HIS A 93 4.52 -0.21 13.48
N ILE A 94 4.09 -0.24 12.21
CA ILE A 94 2.70 -0.37 11.82
C ILE A 94 2.29 -1.85 11.81
N PHE A 95 3.09 -2.71 11.18
CA PHE A 95 2.79 -4.11 10.97
C PHE A 95 2.58 -4.88 12.30
N TYR A 96 3.39 -4.59 13.32
CA TYR A 96 3.25 -5.20 14.65
C TYR A 96 2.32 -4.40 15.60
N SER A 97 1.45 -3.55 15.06
CA SER A 97 0.44 -2.81 15.81
C SER A 97 -0.94 -3.50 15.73
N ARG A 98 -1.87 -3.02 16.56
CA ARG A 98 -3.28 -3.42 16.48
C ARG A 98 -3.96 -3.07 15.15
N LYS A 99 -3.36 -2.19 14.34
CA LYS A 99 -3.82 -1.76 13.03
C LYS A 99 -3.18 -2.54 11.86
N GLN A 100 -2.59 -3.69 12.11
CA GLN A 100 -2.03 -4.58 11.07
C GLN A 100 -3.07 -4.91 9.99
N ASP A 101 -4.30 -5.21 10.38
CA ASP A 101 -5.38 -5.52 9.43
C ASP A 101 -5.77 -4.31 8.58
N SER A 102 -5.75 -3.10 9.14
CA SER A 102 -5.97 -1.87 8.36
C SER A 102 -4.87 -1.69 7.31
N LEU A 103 -3.60 -1.83 7.69
CA LEU A 103 -2.48 -1.76 6.73
C LEU A 103 -2.65 -2.80 5.62
N ARG A 104 -3.02 -4.05 5.96
CA ARG A 104 -3.26 -5.11 4.98
C ARG A 104 -4.37 -4.74 4.01
N GLN A 105 -5.50 -4.25 4.51
CA GLN A 105 -6.63 -3.80 3.68
C GLN A 105 -6.22 -2.64 2.75
N TYR A 106 -5.44 -1.70 3.25
CA TYR A 106 -4.89 -0.60 2.45
C TYR A 106 -4.00 -1.09 1.32
N LEU A 107 -3.03 -1.95 1.64
CA LEU A 107 -2.12 -2.51 0.64
C LEU A 107 -2.87 -3.34 -0.39
N ASN A 108 -3.84 -4.15 0.02
CA ASN A 108 -4.67 -4.92 -0.91
C ASN A 108 -5.49 -4.02 -1.85
N LYS A 109 -6.15 -2.97 -1.34
CA LYS A 109 -6.88 -2.01 -2.19
C LYS A 109 -5.96 -1.33 -3.20
N LEU A 110 -4.75 -0.96 -2.77
CA LEU A 110 -3.74 -0.36 -3.62
C LEU A 110 -3.30 -1.31 -4.72
N LEU A 111 -2.92 -2.54 -4.37
CA LEU A 111 -2.51 -3.58 -5.29
C LEU A 111 -3.59 -3.89 -6.31
N MET A 112 -4.84 -4.09 -5.87
CA MET A 112 -5.98 -4.34 -6.75
C MET A 112 -6.15 -3.20 -7.76
N ARG A 113 -6.14 -1.95 -7.32
CA ARG A 113 -6.28 -0.79 -8.22
C ARG A 113 -5.18 -0.73 -9.28
N ILE A 114 -3.94 -1.05 -8.89
CA ILE A 114 -2.80 -1.07 -9.82
C ILE A 114 -2.97 -2.20 -10.85
N LEU A 115 -3.30 -3.41 -10.39
CA LEU A 115 -3.43 -4.59 -11.24
C LEU A 115 -4.64 -4.51 -12.18
N GLU A 116 -5.78 -4.01 -11.71
CA GLU A 116 -6.96 -3.77 -12.54
C GLU A 116 -6.67 -2.73 -13.62
N GLY A 117 -5.99 -1.63 -13.26
CA GLY A 117 -5.56 -0.63 -14.23
C GLY A 117 -4.59 -1.20 -15.27
N HIS A 118 -3.66 -2.06 -14.86
CA HIS A 118 -2.76 -2.77 -15.78
C HIS A 118 -3.52 -3.72 -16.71
N ALA A 119 -4.47 -4.49 -16.19
CA ALA A 119 -5.32 -5.37 -16.98
C ALA A 119 -6.10 -4.61 -18.07
N ASP A 120 -6.53 -3.37 -17.80
CA ASP A 120 -7.15 -2.51 -18.80
C ASP A 120 -6.18 -2.10 -19.92
N VAL A 121 -4.92 -1.81 -19.57
CA VAL A 121 -3.88 -1.39 -20.51
C VAL A 121 -3.46 -2.53 -21.44
N ILE A 122 -3.27 -3.75 -20.93
CA ILE A 122 -2.86 -4.91 -21.73
C ILE A 122 -3.98 -5.47 -22.60
N GLY A 123 -5.17 -4.86 -22.54
CA GLY A 123 -6.27 -5.23 -23.46
C GLY A 123 -6.92 -6.56 -23.13
N SER A 124 -7.08 -6.90 -21.86
CA SER A 124 -7.70 -8.14 -21.37
C SER A 124 -9.21 -8.27 -21.71
N ARG A 125 -9.65 -7.70 -22.84
CA ARG A 125 -11.07 -7.69 -23.25
C ARG A 125 -11.63 -9.08 -23.55
N ASP A 126 -10.74 -10.00 -23.94
CA ASP A 126 -11.10 -11.37 -24.27
C ASP A 126 -11.05 -12.31 -23.05
N VAL A 127 -10.70 -11.79 -21.88
CA VAL A 127 -10.67 -12.52 -20.61
C VAL A 127 -11.98 -12.32 -19.87
N SER A 128 -12.56 -13.40 -19.33
CA SER A 128 -13.79 -13.30 -18.54
C SER A 128 -13.58 -12.40 -17.30
N ALA A 129 -14.64 -11.75 -16.84
CA ALA A 129 -14.57 -10.93 -15.62
C ALA A 129 -14.14 -11.75 -14.38
N GLU A 130 -14.51 -13.03 -14.36
CA GLU A 130 -14.16 -13.97 -13.28
C GLU A 130 -12.67 -14.32 -13.31
N ASP A 131 -12.12 -14.66 -14.48
CA ASP A 131 -10.69 -14.98 -14.64
C ASP A 131 -9.83 -13.74 -14.37
N ARG A 132 -10.27 -12.58 -14.85
CA ARG A 132 -9.62 -11.31 -14.55
C ARG A 132 -9.54 -11.07 -13.04
N ARG A 133 -10.66 -11.26 -12.33
CA ARG A 133 -10.70 -11.10 -10.88
C ARG A 133 -9.79 -12.12 -10.18
N LEU A 134 -9.85 -13.39 -10.60
CA LEU A 134 -9.01 -14.47 -10.05
C LEU A 134 -7.51 -14.16 -10.19
N ILE A 135 -7.08 -13.72 -11.38
CA ILE A 135 -5.67 -13.35 -11.64
C ILE A 135 -5.25 -12.17 -10.75
N CYS A 136 -6.09 -11.13 -10.66
CA CYS A 136 -5.80 -9.96 -9.81
C CYS A 136 -5.75 -10.36 -8.33
N ASP A 137 -6.72 -11.11 -7.83
CA ASP A 137 -6.77 -11.56 -6.43
C ASP A 137 -5.57 -12.43 -6.07
N ALA A 138 -5.24 -13.42 -6.90
CA ALA A 138 -4.08 -14.29 -6.69
C ALA A 138 -2.76 -13.50 -6.69
N SER A 139 -2.62 -12.58 -7.63
CA SER A 139 -1.45 -11.69 -7.72
C SER A 139 -1.34 -10.77 -6.51
N CYS A 140 -2.46 -10.20 -6.03
CA CYS A 140 -2.50 -9.39 -4.81
C CYS A 140 -2.01 -10.17 -3.59
N HIS A 141 -2.49 -11.39 -3.39
CA HIS A 141 -2.09 -12.21 -2.26
C HIS A 141 -0.60 -12.58 -2.30
N ALA A 142 -0.09 -12.94 -3.48
CA ALA A 142 1.32 -13.23 -3.66
C ALA A 142 2.20 -12.00 -3.39
N LEU A 143 1.86 -10.84 -3.97
CA LEU A 143 2.57 -9.60 -3.77
C LEU A 143 2.50 -9.13 -2.31
N TYR A 144 1.34 -9.26 -1.66
CA TYR A 144 1.19 -8.92 -0.25
C TYR A 144 2.10 -9.78 0.64
N GLY A 145 2.13 -11.10 0.44
CA GLY A 145 3.01 -11.98 1.22
C GLY A 145 4.50 -11.62 1.09
N MET A 146 4.90 -11.15 -0.08
CA MET A 146 6.26 -10.68 -0.32
C MET A 146 6.55 -9.34 0.37
N LEU A 147 5.59 -8.41 0.35
CA LEU A 147 5.67 -7.16 1.08
C LEU A 147 5.73 -7.38 2.59
N GLU A 148 4.92 -8.29 3.10
CA GLU A 148 4.95 -8.71 4.49
C GLU A 148 6.33 -9.22 4.89
N GLN A 149 6.90 -10.14 4.09
CA GLN A 149 8.24 -10.65 4.31
C GLN A 149 9.29 -9.53 4.29
N TRP A 150 9.18 -8.58 3.36
CA TRP A 150 10.08 -7.43 3.30
C TRP A 150 9.97 -6.53 4.53
N ILE A 151 8.75 -6.22 4.98
CA ILE A 151 8.51 -5.37 6.16
C ILE A 151 9.04 -6.03 7.44
N THR A 152 8.86 -7.34 7.58
CA THR A 152 9.17 -8.08 8.81
C THR A 152 10.62 -8.55 8.89
N SER A 153 11.35 -8.60 7.77
CA SER A 153 12.72 -9.07 7.76
C SER A 153 13.71 -8.12 8.46
N PRO A 154 14.69 -8.68 9.16
CA PRO A 154 15.80 -7.89 9.73
C PRO A 154 16.74 -7.31 8.66
N ASP A 155 16.86 -7.94 7.48
CA ASP A 155 17.78 -7.60 6.39
C ASP A 155 17.08 -6.83 5.24
N ALA A 156 16.48 -5.69 5.59
CA ALA A 156 15.68 -4.88 4.66
C ALA A 156 16.47 -4.40 3.41
N ALA A 157 17.76 -4.17 3.51
CA ALA A 157 18.57 -3.71 2.37
C ALA A 157 18.74 -4.80 1.30
N MET A 158 18.94 -6.06 1.71
CA MET A 158 19.04 -7.21 0.81
C MET A 158 17.70 -7.51 0.13
N LEU A 159 16.61 -7.25 0.83
CA LEU A 159 15.25 -7.50 0.36
C LEU A 159 14.73 -6.44 -0.62
N HIS A 160 15.22 -5.21 -0.57
CA HIS A 160 14.83 -4.17 -1.54
C HIS A 160 15.22 -4.58 -2.97
N GLY A 161 16.46 -5.04 -3.19
CA GLY A 161 16.89 -5.57 -4.48
C GLY A 161 16.09 -6.81 -4.92
N ASN A 162 15.78 -7.67 -3.97
CA ASN A 162 14.95 -8.86 -4.22
C ASN A 162 13.51 -8.47 -4.56
N LEU A 163 12.91 -7.49 -3.88
CA LEU A 163 11.56 -7.00 -4.18
C LEU A 163 11.49 -6.45 -5.61
N GLN A 164 12.44 -5.59 -5.99
CA GLN A 164 12.50 -5.05 -7.35
C GLN A 164 12.64 -6.15 -8.41
N ARG A 165 13.54 -7.13 -8.19
CA ARG A 165 13.72 -8.26 -9.09
C ARG A 165 12.47 -9.12 -9.20
N LEU A 166 11.81 -9.33 -8.09
CA LEU A 166 10.60 -10.14 -7.99
C LEU A 166 9.42 -9.47 -8.70
N LEU A 167 9.24 -8.15 -8.55
CA LEU A 167 8.22 -7.39 -9.29
C LEU A 167 8.44 -7.50 -10.80
N GLN A 168 9.69 -7.46 -11.28
CA GLN A 168 10.02 -7.69 -12.70
C GLN A 168 9.64 -9.10 -13.16
N CYS A 169 9.85 -10.14 -12.33
CA CYS A 169 9.43 -11.51 -12.65
C CYS A 169 7.90 -11.65 -12.67
N PHE A 170 7.21 -10.99 -11.74
CA PHE A 170 5.73 -10.98 -11.69
C PHE A 170 5.10 -10.26 -12.88
N HIS A 171 5.76 -9.24 -13.43
CA HIS A 171 5.29 -8.53 -14.62
C HIS A 171 4.98 -9.52 -15.76
N GLY A 172 5.95 -10.33 -16.16
CA GLY A 172 5.74 -11.34 -17.22
C GLY A 172 4.78 -12.47 -16.82
N ALA A 173 4.73 -12.85 -15.54
CA ALA A 173 3.83 -13.90 -15.06
C ALA A 173 2.36 -13.48 -15.12
N ILE A 174 2.03 -12.25 -14.73
CA ILE A 174 0.67 -11.73 -14.77
C ILE A 174 0.19 -11.59 -16.22
N GLU A 175 1.01 -11.05 -17.10
CA GLU A 175 0.69 -10.94 -18.53
C GLU A 175 0.49 -12.30 -19.18
N SER A 176 1.34 -13.29 -18.83
CA SER A 176 1.19 -14.67 -19.31
C SER A 176 -0.11 -15.32 -18.80
N ALA A 177 -0.52 -15.04 -17.56
CA ALA A 177 -1.79 -15.56 -17.02
C ALA A 177 -2.98 -15.00 -17.80
N PHE A 178 -3.00 -13.69 -18.07
CA PHE A 178 -4.04 -13.06 -18.90
C PHE A 178 -4.08 -13.64 -20.31
N ALA A 179 -2.92 -13.77 -20.96
CA ALA A 179 -2.82 -14.33 -22.30
C ALA A 179 -3.28 -15.79 -22.36
N HIS A 180 -2.97 -16.58 -21.32
CA HIS A 180 -3.43 -17.98 -21.20
C HIS A 180 -4.95 -18.05 -21.09
N CYS A 181 -5.57 -17.26 -20.21
CA CYS A 181 -7.03 -17.26 -20.04
C CYS A 181 -7.75 -16.76 -21.32
N ALA A 182 -7.19 -15.78 -22.03
CA ALA A 182 -7.76 -15.30 -23.29
C ALA A 182 -7.76 -16.40 -24.38
N SER A 183 -6.70 -17.24 -24.42
CA SER A 183 -6.59 -18.35 -25.39
C SER A 183 -7.34 -19.62 -24.96
N HIS A 184 -7.72 -19.74 -23.69
CA HIS A 184 -8.45 -20.88 -23.12
C HIS A 184 -9.65 -20.37 -22.30
N PRO A 185 -10.70 -19.83 -22.99
CA PRO A 185 -11.88 -19.33 -22.29
C PRO A 185 -12.59 -20.47 -21.54
N ARG A 186 -13.14 -20.18 -20.37
CA ARG A 186 -13.90 -21.14 -19.57
C ARG A 186 -15.03 -21.77 -20.36
N SER A 187 -15.18 -23.07 -20.22
CA SER A 187 -16.34 -23.79 -20.74
C SER A 187 -17.54 -23.59 -19.80
N LYS A 188 -18.75 -23.84 -20.31
CA LYS A 188 -19.96 -23.77 -19.45
C LYS A 188 -19.97 -24.81 -18.33
N GLU A 189 -19.12 -25.83 -18.41
CA GLU A 189 -18.97 -26.91 -17.43
C GLU A 189 -18.07 -26.49 -16.24
N ASP A 190 -17.21 -25.48 -16.42
CA ASP A 190 -16.31 -24.97 -15.35
C ASP A 190 -17.04 -24.03 -14.36
N LEU A 191 -18.34 -23.75 -14.60
CA LEU A 191 -19.16 -22.84 -13.80
C LEU A 191 -20.12 -23.56 -12.84
N LEU A 192 -20.07 -24.88 -12.74
CA LEU A 192 -20.86 -25.75 -11.84
C LEU A 192 -19.98 -26.33 -10.74
#